data_723b19d081eb6784287f11022db6acd5
#
_entry.id   723b19d081eb6784287f11022db6acd5
#
_cell.length_a   1.000
_cell.length_b   1.000
_cell.length_c   1.000
_cell.angle_alpha   90.00
_cell.angle_beta   90.00
_cell.angle_gamma   90.00
#
_symmetry.space_group_name_H-M   'P 1'
#
loop_
_entity.id
_entity.type
_entity.pdbx_description
1 polymer ?
#
loop_
_entity_poly.entity_id
_entity_poly.type
_entity_poly.pdbx_seq_one_letter_code
_entity_poly.pdbx_strand_id
1 'polypeptide(L)'
;MNRFHFIILLLLCSTYICAQTHASADALFQAGDYAAAQEQYAQLTKRYPNHALYIYRYARCAQELGDLHTALKYFELSGDRYDLKFFNVAEIHLQLWHPDQAIAAYEAYLARPNVTDERKEYVHTQLQYAHKLQRYMRRVERLQVIDTILVPIDSLLYAMPLSSQAGHLAYDTLGHITYTNQRGDYQLSIDSSFHIVASHRLLDQWAPSTPLPEEINFTQKQSNPYMLSDGITLYFAACDSNGLGQYDLYITRYNTATDTYTTPENLGLPYNSPANEYFLVIDEEHNIGYLATDRNAQKGYAHIYSFVPNQQKQYWRNISPDSLAQYAQLKHFAQHNTAHQDTNNQNITISDIDSIPALDITPQSQIFFVVNDSVIYTHLDHFQHPDARSKYHEWQERQASLLADQQQLELLRQQYALADEITKKELTPAILQLENNQSQSIEYCQHLLQEIRAIESLKEH
;
A
#
# COMPACT_ATOMS: atom_id res chain seq x y z
N MET A 1 48.23 -20.62 -49.54
CA MET A 1 48.46 -20.17 -48.16
C MET A 1 47.52 -19.00 -47.73
N ASN A 2 47.03 -18.13 -48.60
CA ASN A 2 46.26 -16.93 -48.19
C ASN A 2 44.78 -17.13 -47.81
N ARG A 3 44.09 -18.18 -48.29
CA ARG A 3 42.68 -18.39 -47.94
C ARG A 3 42.46 -18.95 -46.53
N PHE A 4 43.39 -19.76 -46.05
CA PHE A 4 43.29 -20.34 -44.69
C PHE A 4 43.52 -19.31 -43.58
N HIS A 5 44.45 -18.37 -43.79
CA HIS A 5 44.73 -17.30 -42.86
C HIS A 5 43.54 -16.30 -42.76
N PHE A 6 42.83 -16.06 -43.89
CA PHE A 6 41.66 -15.16 -43.89
C PHE A 6 40.48 -15.75 -43.15
N ILE A 7 40.26 -17.07 -43.26
CA ILE A 7 39.19 -17.79 -42.52
C ILE A 7 39.49 -17.82 -41.02
N ILE A 8 40.73 -18.04 -40.63
CA ILE A 8 41.16 -18.02 -39.21
C ILE A 8 41.02 -16.59 -38.63
N LEU A 9 41.37 -15.55 -39.39
CA LEU A 9 41.21 -14.14 -38.96
C LEU A 9 39.73 -13.76 -38.84
N LEU A 10 38.85 -14.19 -39.72
CA LEU A 10 37.40 -13.98 -39.63
C LEU A 10 36.78 -14.72 -38.47
N LEU A 11 37.22 -15.93 -38.15
CA LEU A 11 36.80 -16.69 -36.95
C LEU A 11 37.28 -16.03 -35.67
N LEU A 12 38.51 -15.52 -35.64
CA LEU A 12 39.06 -14.80 -34.47
C LEU A 12 38.37 -13.44 -34.27
N CYS A 13 38.06 -12.69 -35.34
CA CYS A 13 37.27 -11.46 -35.23
C CYS A 13 35.85 -11.71 -34.75
N SER A 14 35.20 -12.79 -35.21
CA SER A 14 33.82 -13.12 -34.77
C SER A 14 33.76 -13.52 -33.31
N THR A 15 34.79 -14.24 -32.80
CA THR A 15 34.88 -14.62 -31.38
C THR A 15 35.23 -13.43 -30.51
N TYR A 16 36.07 -12.49 -30.99
CA TYR A 16 36.44 -11.28 -30.26
C TYR A 16 35.27 -10.31 -30.12
N ILE A 17 34.47 -10.11 -31.21
CA ILE A 17 33.24 -9.30 -31.18
C ILE A 17 32.19 -9.93 -30.25
N CYS A 18 32.09 -11.25 -30.22
CA CYS A 18 31.16 -11.97 -29.33
C CYS A 18 31.58 -11.88 -27.85
N ALA A 19 32.86 -12.00 -27.56
CA ALA A 19 33.40 -11.86 -26.22
C ALA A 19 33.24 -10.40 -25.71
N GLN A 20 33.39 -9.42 -26.59
CA GLN A 20 33.27 -8.02 -26.26
C GLN A 20 31.79 -7.62 -25.95
N THR A 21 30.81 -8.17 -26.68
CA THR A 21 29.39 -7.93 -26.41
C THR A 21 28.92 -8.58 -25.14
N HIS A 22 29.38 -9.79 -24.80
CA HIS A 22 29.05 -10.45 -23.53
C HIS A 22 29.67 -9.69 -22.34
N ALA A 23 30.96 -9.33 -22.41
CA ALA A 23 31.62 -8.56 -21.36
C ALA A 23 30.98 -7.19 -21.14
N SER A 24 30.52 -6.53 -22.24
CA SER A 24 29.79 -5.26 -22.16
C SER A 24 28.43 -5.43 -21.50
N ALA A 25 27.67 -6.47 -21.85
CA ALA A 25 26.36 -6.74 -21.23
C ALA A 25 26.49 -7.06 -19.72
N ASP A 26 27.52 -7.85 -19.34
CA ASP A 26 27.81 -8.13 -17.95
C ASP A 26 28.25 -6.90 -17.16
N ALA A 27 29.07 -6.02 -17.77
CA ALA A 27 29.48 -4.77 -17.13
C ALA A 27 28.29 -3.84 -16.85
N LEU A 28 27.38 -3.71 -17.80
CA LEU A 28 26.13 -2.93 -17.60
C LEU A 28 25.26 -3.55 -16.51
N PHE A 29 25.13 -4.88 -16.51
CA PHE A 29 24.37 -5.58 -15.48
C PHE A 29 24.97 -5.36 -14.08
N GLN A 30 26.28 -5.43 -13.94
CA GLN A 30 26.98 -5.17 -12.67
C GLN A 30 26.89 -3.70 -12.24
N ALA A 31 26.82 -2.78 -13.21
CA ALA A 31 26.63 -1.36 -12.94
C ALA A 31 25.18 -0.98 -12.58
N GLY A 32 24.23 -1.94 -12.65
CA GLY A 32 22.81 -1.68 -12.39
C GLY A 32 22.05 -1.05 -13.56
N ASP A 33 22.69 -0.85 -14.71
CA ASP A 33 22.00 -0.38 -15.94
C ASP A 33 21.30 -1.55 -16.61
N TYR A 34 20.21 -2.00 -15.97
CA TYR A 34 19.45 -3.17 -16.42
C TYR A 34 18.75 -2.95 -17.75
N ALA A 35 18.40 -1.71 -18.11
CA ALA A 35 17.77 -1.40 -19.39
C ALA A 35 18.76 -1.61 -20.54
N ALA A 36 19.94 -1.01 -20.48
CA ALA A 36 20.98 -1.21 -21.49
C ALA A 36 21.51 -2.65 -21.52
N ALA A 37 21.66 -3.30 -20.35
CA ALA A 37 22.02 -4.70 -20.23
C ALA A 37 20.98 -5.61 -20.93
N GLN A 38 19.68 -5.36 -20.73
CA GLN A 38 18.58 -6.13 -21.32
C GLN A 38 18.63 -6.08 -22.83
N GLU A 39 18.86 -4.91 -23.43
CA GLU A 39 18.99 -4.77 -24.89
C GLU A 39 20.15 -5.63 -25.44
N GLN A 40 21.31 -5.62 -24.77
CA GLN A 40 22.44 -6.43 -25.18
C GLN A 40 22.20 -7.93 -25.00
N TYR A 41 21.60 -8.34 -23.87
CA TYR A 41 21.22 -9.74 -23.67
C TYR A 41 20.10 -10.19 -24.61
N ALA A 42 19.20 -9.31 -25.06
CA ALA A 42 18.22 -9.61 -26.09
C ALA A 42 18.88 -9.95 -27.44
N GLN A 43 19.94 -9.23 -27.82
CA GLN A 43 20.71 -9.52 -29.02
C GLN A 43 21.48 -10.85 -28.88
N LEU A 44 22.07 -11.10 -27.70
CA LEU A 44 22.78 -12.34 -27.41
C LEU A 44 21.84 -13.56 -27.42
N THR A 45 20.65 -13.45 -26.83
CA THR A 45 19.64 -14.51 -26.85
C THR A 45 19.12 -14.79 -28.25
N LYS A 46 18.94 -13.76 -29.06
CA LYS A 46 18.59 -13.91 -30.48
C LYS A 46 19.65 -14.67 -31.26
N ARG A 47 20.92 -14.38 -31.00
CA ARG A 47 22.06 -15.02 -31.69
C ARG A 47 22.36 -16.41 -31.15
N TYR A 48 22.10 -16.65 -29.89
CA TYR A 48 22.37 -17.90 -29.16
C TYR A 48 21.14 -18.36 -28.38
N PRO A 49 20.08 -18.83 -29.06
CA PRO A 49 18.77 -19.05 -28.42
C PRO A 49 18.74 -20.15 -27.36
N ASN A 50 19.76 -21.02 -27.33
CA ASN A 50 19.87 -22.10 -26.31
C ASN A 50 20.95 -21.82 -25.26
N HIS A 51 21.49 -20.60 -25.19
CA HIS A 51 22.54 -20.28 -24.22
C HIS A 51 21.92 -19.87 -22.87
N ALA A 52 21.87 -20.82 -21.95
CA ALA A 52 21.17 -20.66 -20.66
C ALA A 52 21.58 -19.40 -19.87
N LEU A 53 22.89 -19.00 -19.89
CA LEU A 53 23.35 -17.80 -19.18
C LEU A 53 22.71 -16.51 -19.75
N TYR A 54 22.66 -16.37 -21.07
CA TYR A 54 22.11 -15.15 -21.68
C TYR A 54 20.61 -15.04 -21.44
N ILE A 55 19.89 -16.16 -21.53
CA ILE A 55 18.47 -16.24 -21.22
C ILE A 55 18.22 -15.88 -19.74
N TYR A 56 19.02 -16.46 -18.82
CA TYR A 56 18.93 -16.18 -17.39
C TYR A 56 19.21 -14.70 -17.08
N ARG A 57 20.27 -14.11 -17.67
CA ARG A 57 20.61 -12.69 -17.48
C ARG A 57 19.55 -11.77 -18.04
N TYR A 58 18.98 -12.11 -19.20
CA TYR A 58 17.85 -11.37 -19.77
C TYR A 58 16.64 -11.38 -18.81
N ALA A 59 16.29 -12.56 -18.26
CA ALA A 59 15.24 -12.70 -17.28
C ALA A 59 15.50 -11.85 -16.01
N ARG A 60 16.74 -11.83 -15.54
CA ARG A 60 17.15 -11.00 -14.39
C ARG A 60 17.00 -9.51 -14.69
N CYS A 61 17.40 -9.03 -15.87
CA CYS A 61 17.18 -7.65 -16.26
C CYS A 61 15.69 -7.30 -16.28
N ALA A 62 14.85 -8.17 -16.89
CA ALA A 62 13.41 -7.97 -16.92
C ALA A 62 12.80 -7.88 -15.50
N GLN A 63 13.28 -8.73 -14.57
CA GLN A 63 12.87 -8.69 -13.16
C GLN A 63 13.20 -7.35 -12.49
N GLU A 64 14.43 -6.88 -12.64
CA GLU A 64 14.89 -5.61 -12.04
C GLU A 64 14.18 -4.38 -12.65
N LEU A 65 13.72 -4.49 -13.89
CA LEU A 65 12.92 -3.47 -14.57
C LEU A 65 11.41 -3.56 -14.27
N GLY A 66 10.98 -4.56 -13.48
CA GLY A 66 9.57 -4.75 -13.11
C GLY A 66 8.73 -5.46 -14.16
N ASP A 67 9.30 -5.90 -15.28
CA ASP A 67 8.59 -6.74 -16.26
C ASP A 67 8.57 -8.21 -15.81
N LEU A 68 7.73 -8.48 -14.81
CA LEU A 68 7.70 -9.74 -14.10
C LEU A 68 7.23 -10.91 -15.00
N HIS A 69 6.32 -10.66 -15.93
CA HIS A 69 5.83 -11.70 -16.84
C HIS A 69 6.89 -12.12 -17.84
N THR A 70 7.62 -11.17 -18.42
CA THR A 70 8.77 -11.46 -19.27
C THR A 70 9.86 -12.19 -18.48
N ALA A 71 10.15 -11.76 -17.25
CA ALA A 71 11.11 -12.43 -16.39
C ALA A 71 10.77 -13.90 -16.15
N LEU A 72 9.52 -14.22 -15.75
CA LEU A 72 9.06 -15.61 -15.55
C LEU A 72 9.24 -16.46 -16.80
N LYS A 73 8.79 -15.95 -17.96
CA LYS A 73 8.91 -16.64 -19.26
C LYS A 73 10.37 -17.01 -19.57
N TYR A 74 11.29 -16.07 -19.38
CA TYR A 74 12.70 -16.32 -19.70
C TYR A 74 13.43 -17.11 -18.61
N PHE A 75 13.03 -17.03 -17.34
CA PHE A 75 13.50 -17.95 -16.32
C PHE A 75 13.11 -19.40 -16.65
N GLU A 76 11.91 -19.64 -17.13
CA GLU A 76 11.50 -20.98 -17.59
C GLU A 76 12.39 -21.49 -18.72
N LEU A 77 12.60 -20.66 -19.75
CA LEU A 77 13.45 -20.99 -20.91
C LEU A 77 14.93 -21.20 -20.55
N SER A 78 15.43 -20.65 -19.45
CA SER A 78 16.84 -20.78 -19.03
C SER A 78 17.22 -22.18 -18.55
N GLY A 79 16.24 -23.07 -18.34
CA GLY A 79 16.45 -24.39 -17.73
C GLY A 79 16.85 -24.30 -16.26
N ASP A 80 17.24 -25.43 -15.64
CA ASP A 80 17.47 -25.54 -14.19
C ASP A 80 18.94 -25.46 -13.79
N ARG A 81 19.76 -24.88 -14.65
CA ARG A 81 21.22 -24.79 -14.42
C ARG A 81 21.61 -23.82 -13.29
N TYR A 82 20.77 -22.81 -13.04
CA TYR A 82 21.05 -21.74 -12.07
C TYR A 82 20.14 -21.88 -10.86
N ASP A 83 20.68 -22.23 -9.70
CA ASP A 83 19.92 -22.43 -8.47
C ASP A 83 19.12 -21.18 -8.08
N LEU A 84 19.71 -20.00 -8.23
CA LEU A 84 19.05 -18.71 -7.96
C LEU A 84 17.81 -18.43 -8.84
N LYS A 85 17.64 -19.15 -9.96
CA LYS A 85 16.41 -19.07 -10.76
C LYS A 85 15.17 -19.34 -9.90
N PHE A 86 15.20 -20.42 -9.12
CA PHE A 86 14.06 -20.83 -8.29
C PHE A 86 13.72 -19.80 -7.24
N PHE A 87 14.74 -19.20 -6.62
CA PHE A 87 14.57 -18.09 -5.69
C PHE A 87 13.92 -16.88 -6.38
N ASN A 88 14.46 -16.43 -7.52
CA ASN A 88 13.92 -15.28 -8.26
C ASN A 88 12.48 -15.53 -8.74
N VAL A 89 12.18 -16.73 -9.24
CA VAL A 89 10.82 -17.12 -9.65
C VAL A 89 9.85 -17.09 -8.47
N ALA A 90 10.29 -17.56 -7.28
CA ALA A 90 9.48 -17.50 -6.08
C ALA A 90 9.16 -16.05 -5.66
N GLU A 91 10.17 -15.18 -5.62
CA GLU A 91 9.99 -13.75 -5.33
C GLU A 91 9.00 -13.08 -6.30
N ILE A 92 9.14 -13.37 -7.61
CA ILE A 92 8.21 -12.84 -8.63
C ILE A 92 6.79 -13.33 -8.39
N HIS A 93 6.60 -14.63 -8.14
CA HIS A 93 5.25 -15.15 -7.86
C HIS A 93 4.65 -14.55 -6.60
N LEU A 94 5.47 -14.28 -5.59
CA LEU A 94 5.00 -13.62 -4.36
C LEU A 94 4.56 -12.18 -4.64
N GLN A 95 5.33 -11.43 -5.44
CA GLN A 95 4.96 -10.08 -5.89
C GLN A 95 3.68 -10.05 -6.74
N LEU A 96 3.46 -11.09 -7.54
CA LEU A 96 2.24 -11.27 -8.35
C LEU A 96 1.05 -11.82 -7.54
N TRP A 97 1.22 -12.10 -6.27
CA TRP A 97 0.23 -12.73 -5.41
C TRP A 97 -0.22 -14.12 -5.89
N HIS A 98 0.75 -14.88 -6.35
CA HIS A 98 0.60 -16.28 -6.75
C HIS A 98 1.26 -17.20 -5.68
N PRO A 99 0.64 -17.35 -4.49
CA PRO A 99 1.31 -18.02 -3.37
C PRO A 99 1.60 -19.50 -3.62
N ASP A 100 0.74 -20.21 -4.38
CA ASP A 100 0.99 -21.64 -4.68
C ASP A 100 2.28 -21.84 -5.49
N GLN A 101 2.48 -21.00 -6.51
CA GLN A 101 3.67 -21.03 -7.36
C GLN A 101 4.91 -20.53 -6.58
N ALA A 102 4.76 -19.53 -5.72
CA ALA A 102 5.84 -19.05 -4.88
C ALA A 102 6.33 -20.13 -3.90
N ILE A 103 5.41 -20.83 -3.23
CA ILE A 103 5.73 -21.95 -2.32
C ILE A 103 6.49 -23.03 -3.06
N ALA A 104 5.97 -23.49 -4.21
CA ALA A 104 6.61 -24.54 -5.00
C ALA A 104 8.03 -24.16 -5.45
N ALA A 105 8.23 -22.89 -5.85
CA ALA A 105 9.54 -22.40 -6.27
C ALA A 105 10.52 -22.23 -5.10
N TYR A 106 10.08 -21.78 -3.93
CA TYR A 106 10.93 -21.73 -2.72
C TYR A 106 11.33 -23.12 -2.24
N GLU A 107 10.41 -24.09 -2.23
CA GLU A 107 10.71 -25.48 -1.89
C GLU A 107 11.73 -26.08 -2.86
N ALA A 108 11.57 -25.82 -4.17
CA ALA A 108 12.54 -26.24 -5.18
C ALA A 108 13.91 -25.58 -4.98
N TYR A 109 13.96 -24.32 -4.51
CA TYR A 109 15.20 -23.64 -4.17
C TYR A 109 15.88 -24.28 -2.95
N LEU A 110 15.13 -24.55 -1.86
CA LEU A 110 15.66 -25.19 -0.65
C LEU A 110 16.19 -26.60 -0.89
N ALA A 111 15.67 -27.30 -1.90
CA ALA A 111 16.17 -28.62 -2.31
C ALA A 111 17.55 -28.55 -3.01
N ARG A 112 18.07 -27.37 -3.34
CA ARG A 112 19.38 -27.22 -3.99
C ARG A 112 20.53 -27.38 -2.99
N PRO A 113 21.66 -27.99 -3.42
CA PRO A 113 22.76 -28.37 -2.51
C PRO A 113 23.54 -27.18 -1.93
N ASN A 114 23.54 -26.02 -2.60
CA ASN A 114 24.42 -24.91 -2.27
C ASN A 114 23.68 -23.71 -1.62
N VAL A 115 22.56 -23.95 -0.97
CA VAL A 115 21.81 -22.88 -0.27
C VAL A 115 22.45 -22.62 1.08
N THR A 116 22.91 -21.39 1.31
CA THR A 116 23.49 -20.96 2.59
C THR A 116 22.42 -20.92 3.68
N ASP A 117 22.84 -21.06 4.94
CA ASP A 117 21.89 -21.09 6.06
C ASP A 117 21.15 -19.74 6.23
N GLU A 118 21.82 -18.62 5.97
CA GLU A 118 21.19 -17.30 5.94
C GLU A 118 20.05 -17.22 4.92
N ARG A 119 20.27 -17.76 3.71
CA ARG A 119 19.21 -17.80 2.68
C ARG A 119 18.09 -18.77 3.03
N LYS A 120 18.40 -19.89 3.70
CA LYS A 120 17.36 -20.80 4.19
C LYS A 120 16.45 -20.09 5.19
N GLU A 121 17.01 -19.33 6.14
CA GLU A 121 16.25 -18.58 7.13
C GLU A 121 15.33 -17.54 6.45
N TYR A 122 15.88 -16.75 5.51
CA TYR A 122 15.07 -15.82 4.71
C TYR A 122 13.95 -16.55 3.98
N VAL A 123 14.24 -17.63 3.26
CA VAL A 123 13.23 -18.38 2.49
C VAL A 123 12.17 -18.98 3.40
N HIS A 124 12.53 -19.47 4.60
CA HIS A 124 11.55 -19.96 5.57
C HIS A 124 10.59 -18.84 6.02
N THR A 125 11.09 -17.62 6.21
CA THR A 125 10.25 -16.46 6.52
C THR A 125 9.29 -16.15 5.37
N GLN A 126 9.79 -16.15 4.11
CA GLN A 126 8.96 -15.93 2.94
C GLN A 126 7.93 -17.06 2.73
N LEU A 127 8.27 -18.30 3.02
CA LEU A 127 7.34 -19.43 2.98
C LEU A 127 6.20 -19.25 4.01
N GLN A 128 6.51 -18.81 5.22
CA GLN A 128 5.48 -18.52 6.22
C GLN A 128 4.50 -17.44 5.71
N TYR A 129 5.04 -16.37 5.10
CA TYR A 129 4.23 -15.34 4.49
C TYR A 129 3.42 -15.86 3.28
N ALA A 130 4.04 -16.65 2.39
CA ALA A 130 3.36 -17.25 1.24
C ALA A 130 2.21 -18.18 1.68
N HIS A 131 2.41 -19.02 2.70
CA HIS A 131 1.35 -19.86 3.28
C HIS A 131 0.23 -19.03 3.92
N LYS A 132 0.58 -17.90 4.58
CA LYS A 132 -0.40 -16.97 5.11
C LYS A 132 -1.23 -16.38 3.97
N LEU A 133 -0.58 -15.82 2.93
CA LEU A 133 -1.25 -15.27 1.75
C LEU A 133 -2.13 -16.32 1.05
N GLN A 134 -1.65 -17.57 0.91
CA GLN A 134 -2.42 -18.68 0.33
C GLN A 134 -3.74 -18.91 1.06
N ARG A 135 -3.74 -18.86 2.39
CA ARG A 135 -4.98 -19.01 3.19
C ARG A 135 -5.98 -17.90 2.90
N TYR A 136 -5.52 -16.65 2.82
CA TYR A 136 -6.38 -15.51 2.50
C TYR A 136 -6.88 -15.54 1.07
N MET A 137 -6.04 -15.91 0.09
CA MET A 137 -6.40 -16.00 -1.33
C MET A 137 -7.50 -17.05 -1.63
N ARG A 138 -7.72 -18.01 -0.75
CA ARG A 138 -8.81 -18.98 -0.90
C ARG A 138 -10.21 -18.37 -0.73
N ARG A 139 -10.30 -17.17 -0.12
CA ARG A 139 -11.57 -16.51 0.25
C ARG A 139 -11.53 -15.03 -0.05
N VAL A 140 -11.22 -14.66 -1.29
CA VAL A 140 -11.30 -13.27 -1.74
C VAL A 140 -12.76 -12.90 -1.95
N GLU A 141 -13.27 -11.99 -1.14
CA GLU A 141 -14.64 -11.52 -1.23
C GLU A 141 -14.83 -10.65 -2.49
N ARG A 142 -16.01 -10.78 -3.11
CA ARG A 142 -16.40 -9.93 -4.24
C ARG A 142 -16.84 -8.59 -3.72
N LEU A 143 -16.03 -7.57 -3.90
CA LEU A 143 -16.36 -6.20 -3.53
C LEU A 143 -16.73 -5.41 -4.79
N GLN A 144 -17.89 -4.76 -4.76
CA GLN A 144 -18.30 -3.84 -5.81
C GLN A 144 -17.81 -2.43 -5.43
N VAL A 145 -16.61 -2.07 -5.89
CA VAL A 145 -16.07 -0.73 -5.69
C VAL A 145 -16.78 0.24 -6.63
N ILE A 146 -17.22 1.38 -6.08
CA ILE A 146 -17.91 2.46 -6.80
C ILE A 146 -16.89 3.48 -7.26
N ASP A 147 -16.01 3.92 -6.33
CA ASP A 147 -15.03 4.97 -6.57
C ASP A 147 -13.79 4.79 -5.68
N THR A 148 -12.72 5.49 -6.02
CA THR A 148 -11.46 5.49 -5.26
C THR A 148 -10.87 6.89 -5.28
N ILE A 149 -10.63 7.46 -4.10
CA ILE A 149 -9.96 8.74 -3.94
C ILE A 149 -8.65 8.58 -3.16
N LEU A 150 -7.64 9.37 -3.52
CA LEU A 150 -6.35 9.43 -2.82
C LEU A 150 -6.30 10.71 -2.00
N VAL A 151 -6.09 10.59 -0.70
CA VAL A 151 -6.09 11.72 0.23
C VAL A 151 -4.93 11.62 1.22
N PRO A 152 -4.45 12.73 1.80
CA PRO A 152 -3.55 12.69 2.94
C PRO A 152 -4.18 11.93 4.11
N ILE A 153 -3.36 11.17 4.86
CA ILE A 153 -3.84 10.32 5.98
C ILE A 153 -4.55 11.14 7.07
N ASP A 154 -4.10 12.35 7.33
CA ASP A 154 -4.71 13.27 8.31
C ASP A 154 -6.06 13.86 7.86
N SER A 155 -6.42 13.65 6.60
CA SER A 155 -7.64 14.17 5.98
C SER A 155 -8.69 13.09 5.71
N LEU A 156 -8.46 11.85 6.12
CA LEU A 156 -9.31 10.69 5.81
C LEU A 156 -10.77 10.90 6.20
N LEU A 157 -11.05 11.40 7.40
CA LEU A 157 -12.43 11.54 7.89
C LEU A 157 -13.24 12.60 7.10
N TYR A 158 -12.56 13.65 6.63
CA TYR A 158 -13.21 14.74 5.89
C TYR A 158 -13.58 14.38 4.45
N ALA A 159 -13.00 13.29 3.94
CA ALA A 159 -13.21 12.83 2.59
C ALA A 159 -14.39 11.84 2.45
N MET A 160 -15.09 11.54 3.55
CA MET A 160 -16.22 10.62 3.57
C MET A 160 -17.52 11.39 3.87
N PRO A 161 -18.44 11.52 2.91
CA PRO A 161 -19.74 12.12 3.16
C PRO A 161 -20.66 11.10 3.87
N LEU A 162 -20.53 11.02 5.20
CA LEU A 162 -21.32 10.10 6.02
C LEU A 162 -22.67 10.72 6.39
N SER A 163 -23.72 9.90 6.40
CA SER A 163 -25.02 10.30 6.96
C SER A 163 -24.94 10.42 8.47
N SER A 164 -25.88 11.14 9.06
CA SER A 164 -26.01 11.23 10.52
C SER A 164 -26.31 9.87 11.18
N GLN A 165 -26.85 8.92 10.42
CA GLN A 165 -27.14 7.55 10.89
C GLN A 165 -25.86 6.72 11.05
N ALA A 166 -24.78 7.04 10.33
CA ALA A 166 -23.49 6.38 10.50
C ALA A 166 -22.78 6.78 11.82
N GLY A 167 -23.37 7.69 12.61
CA GLY A 167 -22.74 8.27 13.78
C GLY A 167 -21.72 9.35 13.40
N HIS A 168 -20.91 9.75 14.36
CA HIS A 168 -19.92 10.81 14.19
C HIS A 168 -18.51 10.29 14.44
N LEU A 169 -17.61 10.55 13.49
CA LEU A 169 -16.19 10.26 13.59
C LEU A 169 -15.41 11.57 13.75
N ALA A 170 -14.48 11.62 14.68
CA ALA A 170 -13.64 12.79 14.91
C ALA A 170 -12.22 12.37 15.30
N TYR A 171 -11.25 13.26 15.08
CA TYR A 171 -9.91 13.07 15.65
C TYR A 171 -9.89 13.58 17.09
N ASP A 172 -9.28 12.82 17.99
CA ASP A 172 -8.94 13.31 19.32
C ASP A 172 -7.69 14.22 19.28
N THR A 173 -7.28 14.73 20.43
CA THR A 173 -6.10 15.60 20.56
C THR A 173 -4.77 14.89 20.24
N LEU A 174 -4.76 13.57 20.19
CA LEU A 174 -3.59 12.74 19.86
C LEU A 174 -3.61 12.25 18.38
N GLY A 175 -4.68 12.59 17.64
CA GLY A 175 -4.88 12.19 16.25
C GLY A 175 -5.48 10.80 16.10
N HIS A 176 -5.99 10.17 17.18
CA HIS A 176 -6.75 8.93 17.06
C HIS A 176 -8.20 9.23 16.68
N ILE A 177 -8.81 8.29 15.94
CA ILE A 177 -10.21 8.41 15.58
C ILE A 177 -11.09 7.96 16.76
N THR A 178 -12.04 8.81 17.11
CA THR A 178 -13.12 8.52 18.05
C THR A 178 -14.42 8.34 17.27
N TYR A 179 -15.21 7.37 17.69
CA TYR A 179 -16.57 7.15 17.19
C TYR A 179 -17.60 7.53 18.25
N THR A 180 -18.60 8.29 17.87
CA THR A 180 -19.77 8.59 18.70
C THR A 180 -21.02 8.13 17.95
N ASN A 181 -21.92 7.39 18.62
CA ASN A 181 -23.12 6.88 18.00
C ASN A 181 -24.11 8.01 17.60
N GLN A 182 -25.13 7.67 16.81
CA GLN A 182 -26.12 8.65 16.30
C GLN A 182 -26.83 9.41 17.43
N ARG A 183 -27.05 8.78 18.59
CA ARG A 183 -27.72 9.43 19.75
C ARG A 183 -26.82 10.36 20.51
N GLY A 184 -25.51 10.31 20.28
CA GLY A 184 -24.53 11.08 21.01
C GLY A 184 -24.37 10.67 22.49
N ASP A 185 -24.75 9.44 22.84
CA ASP A 185 -24.75 8.93 24.20
C ASP A 185 -23.74 7.79 24.46
N TYR A 186 -23.09 7.28 23.42
CA TYR A 186 -22.07 6.23 23.48
C TYR A 186 -20.88 6.58 22.59
N GLN A 187 -19.67 6.48 23.14
CA GLN A 187 -18.43 6.80 22.44
C GLN A 187 -17.42 5.66 22.57
N LEU A 188 -16.73 5.36 21.48
CA LEU A 188 -15.55 4.51 21.42
C LEU A 188 -14.32 5.36 21.10
N SER A 189 -13.23 5.12 21.81
CA SER A 189 -11.93 5.79 21.61
C SER A 189 -10.78 4.84 21.91
N ILE A 190 -9.56 5.34 21.78
CA ILE A 190 -8.33 4.58 22.07
C ILE A 190 -7.66 5.22 23.29
N ASP A 191 -7.26 4.40 24.25
CA ASP A 191 -6.47 4.85 25.40
C ASP A 191 -4.96 4.93 25.10
N SER A 192 -4.19 5.41 26.08
CA SER A 192 -2.72 5.52 25.96
C SER A 192 -1.99 4.17 25.80
N SER A 193 -2.67 3.07 26.05
CA SER A 193 -2.17 1.70 25.88
C SER A 193 -2.59 1.09 24.55
N PHE A 194 -3.23 1.87 23.67
CA PHE A 194 -3.82 1.43 22.41
C PHE A 194 -4.94 0.38 22.57
N HIS A 195 -5.67 0.43 23.70
CA HIS A 195 -6.88 -0.36 23.90
C HIS A 195 -8.12 0.43 23.46
N ILE A 196 -9.09 -0.26 22.89
CA ILE A 196 -10.41 0.31 22.65
C ILE A 196 -11.13 0.45 23.99
N VAL A 197 -11.57 1.67 24.26
CA VAL A 197 -12.31 2.02 25.48
C VAL A 197 -13.67 2.59 25.10
N ALA A 198 -14.66 2.39 25.97
CA ALA A 198 -16.02 2.89 25.80
C ALA A 198 -16.37 3.91 26.88
N SER A 199 -17.14 4.93 26.52
CA SER A 199 -17.72 5.92 27.43
C SER A 199 -19.20 6.09 27.14
N HIS A 200 -19.99 6.32 28.21
CA HIS A 200 -21.39 6.71 28.13
C HIS A 200 -21.56 8.17 28.50
N ARG A 201 -22.47 8.86 27.85
CA ARG A 201 -22.79 10.24 28.15
C ARG A 201 -23.69 10.31 29.40
N LEU A 202 -23.25 11.05 30.39
CA LEU A 202 -24.07 11.51 31.51
C LEU A 202 -24.75 12.83 31.08
N LEU A 203 -25.57 13.42 31.95
CA LEU A 203 -26.34 14.63 31.61
C LEU A 203 -25.47 15.73 30.98
N ASP A 204 -24.32 16.06 31.59
CA ASP A 204 -23.48 17.19 31.15
C ASP A 204 -22.03 16.79 30.80
N GLN A 205 -21.68 15.52 30.94
CA GLN A 205 -20.29 15.08 30.74
C GLN A 205 -20.22 13.60 30.29
N TRP A 206 -19.10 13.20 29.74
CA TRP A 206 -18.81 11.79 29.49
C TRP A 206 -18.40 11.09 30.79
N ALA A 207 -18.90 9.89 31.02
CA ALA A 207 -18.40 9.03 32.08
C ALA A 207 -16.91 8.68 31.83
N PRO A 208 -16.13 8.35 32.86
CA PRO A 208 -14.80 7.81 32.68
C PRO A 208 -14.83 6.62 31.71
N SER A 209 -13.89 6.59 30.77
CA SER A 209 -13.79 5.50 29.79
C SER A 209 -13.39 4.20 30.47
N THR A 210 -13.98 3.09 30.03
CA THR A 210 -13.68 1.74 30.46
C THR A 210 -13.18 0.91 29.30
N PRO A 211 -12.09 0.13 29.45
CA PRO A 211 -11.62 -0.76 28.38
C PRO A 211 -12.69 -1.78 27.99
N LEU A 212 -12.81 -2.03 26.68
CA LEU A 212 -13.55 -3.18 26.21
C LEU A 212 -12.85 -4.48 26.65
N PRO A 213 -13.60 -5.63 26.67
CA PRO A 213 -13.04 -6.91 27.11
C PRO A 213 -11.76 -7.32 26.35
N GLU A 214 -10.96 -8.22 26.98
CA GLU A 214 -9.72 -8.73 26.42
C GLU A 214 -9.89 -9.41 25.07
N GLU A 215 -11.07 -9.97 24.78
CA GLU A 215 -11.39 -10.56 23.49
C GLU A 215 -11.34 -9.52 22.36
N ILE A 216 -11.60 -8.25 22.64
CA ILE A 216 -11.46 -7.13 21.69
C ILE A 216 -10.06 -6.57 21.72
N ASN A 217 -9.53 -6.35 22.92
CA ASN A 217 -8.18 -5.83 23.16
C ASN A 217 -7.14 -6.96 23.17
N PHE A 218 -7.20 -7.86 22.17
CA PHE A 218 -6.43 -9.11 22.09
C PHE A 218 -5.00 -8.94 21.58
N THR A 219 -4.65 -7.77 21.06
CA THR A 219 -3.31 -7.43 20.59
C THR A 219 -2.74 -6.25 21.38
N GLN A 220 -1.48 -5.91 21.14
CA GLN A 220 -0.85 -4.74 21.79
C GLN A 220 -1.35 -3.40 21.24
N LYS A 221 -1.95 -3.40 20.03
CA LYS A 221 -2.40 -2.17 19.37
C LYS A 221 -3.68 -2.41 18.61
N GLN A 222 -4.75 -1.76 19.05
CA GLN A 222 -5.99 -1.58 18.34
C GLN A 222 -6.15 -0.13 17.93
N SER A 223 -6.98 0.15 16.92
CA SER A 223 -7.20 1.50 16.41
C SER A 223 -8.57 1.60 15.73
N ASN A 224 -9.06 2.83 15.63
CA ASN A 224 -10.14 3.24 14.76
C ASN A 224 -11.41 2.39 14.89
N PRO A 225 -12.00 2.27 16.10
CA PRO A 225 -13.23 1.53 16.29
C PRO A 225 -14.40 2.24 15.61
N TYR A 226 -15.27 1.46 14.96
CA TYR A 226 -16.51 1.90 14.34
C TYR A 226 -17.63 0.90 14.62
N MET A 227 -18.74 1.35 15.18
CA MET A 227 -19.91 0.53 15.46
C MET A 227 -21.05 0.85 14.50
N LEU A 228 -21.67 -0.18 13.92
CA LEU A 228 -22.86 -0.01 13.09
C LEU A 228 -24.04 0.59 13.89
N SER A 229 -25.03 1.09 13.17
CA SER A 229 -26.27 1.64 13.75
C SER A 229 -27.05 0.63 14.60
N ASP A 230 -26.81 -0.68 14.39
CA ASP A 230 -27.40 -1.77 15.17
C ASP A 230 -26.91 -1.79 16.65
N GLY A 231 -25.82 -1.08 16.97
CA GLY A 231 -25.20 -1.05 18.29
C GLY A 231 -24.59 -2.41 18.73
N ILE A 232 -24.42 -3.34 17.79
CA ILE A 232 -23.98 -4.73 18.02
C ILE A 232 -22.70 -5.03 17.24
N THR A 233 -22.63 -4.59 15.99
CA THR A 233 -21.52 -4.92 15.09
C THR A 233 -20.43 -3.88 15.20
N LEU A 234 -19.24 -4.30 15.64
CA LEU A 234 -18.05 -3.45 15.82
C LEU A 234 -16.97 -3.83 14.81
N TYR A 235 -16.50 -2.83 14.06
CA TYR A 235 -15.29 -2.89 13.23
C TYR A 235 -14.15 -2.15 13.91
N PHE A 236 -12.93 -2.63 13.76
CA PHE A 236 -11.73 -1.96 14.27
C PHE A 236 -10.48 -2.46 13.54
N ALA A 237 -9.41 -1.68 13.59
CA ALA A 237 -8.11 -2.10 13.11
C ALA A 237 -7.28 -2.67 14.27
N ALA A 238 -6.51 -3.73 14.01
CA ALA A 238 -5.61 -4.31 15.01
C ALA A 238 -4.29 -4.79 14.38
N CYS A 239 -3.20 -4.62 15.13
CA CYS A 239 -1.89 -5.11 14.76
C CYS A 239 -1.71 -6.54 15.27
N ASP A 240 -2.01 -7.54 14.44
CA ASP A 240 -1.92 -8.96 14.78
C ASP A 240 -0.89 -9.69 13.89
N SER A 241 -0.06 -10.51 14.51
CA SER A 241 0.94 -11.36 13.80
C SER A 241 0.32 -12.33 12.78
N ASN A 242 -0.95 -12.70 12.95
CA ASN A 242 -1.70 -13.53 12.00
C ASN A 242 -2.30 -12.73 10.84
N GLY A 243 -2.33 -11.40 10.92
CA GLY A 243 -2.79 -10.50 9.88
C GLY A 243 -1.86 -10.49 8.66
N LEU A 244 -2.30 -9.85 7.58
CA LEU A 244 -1.50 -9.65 6.36
C LEU A 244 -0.57 -8.44 6.47
N GLY A 245 -1.08 -7.34 7.06
CA GLY A 245 -0.38 -6.07 7.21
C GLY A 245 0.08 -5.78 8.64
N GLN A 246 0.41 -4.51 8.90
CA GLN A 246 0.66 -4.04 10.25
C GLN A 246 -0.66 -3.83 11.01
N TYR A 247 -1.63 -3.18 10.36
CA TYR A 247 -2.99 -3.03 10.86
C TYR A 247 -3.94 -3.69 9.88
N ASP A 248 -4.65 -4.71 10.35
CA ASP A 248 -5.72 -5.38 9.62
C ASP A 248 -7.08 -5.03 10.25
N LEU A 249 -8.12 -5.03 9.45
CA LEU A 249 -9.51 -4.83 9.91
C LEU A 249 -10.12 -6.11 10.45
N TYR A 250 -10.81 -5.95 11.56
CA TYR A 250 -11.52 -7.01 12.27
C TYR A 250 -12.99 -6.63 12.45
N ILE A 251 -13.83 -7.63 12.55
CA ILE A 251 -15.24 -7.51 12.89
C ILE A 251 -15.55 -8.39 14.11
N THR A 252 -16.36 -7.88 15.02
CA THR A 252 -16.96 -8.64 16.10
C THR A 252 -18.40 -8.22 16.33
N ARG A 253 -19.15 -9.01 17.10
CA ARG A 253 -20.53 -8.71 17.43
C ARG A 253 -20.77 -8.90 18.92
N TYR A 254 -21.46 -7.93 19.49
CA TYR A 254 -21.92 -8.01 20.86
C TYR A 254 -23.15 -8.93 20.98
N ASN A 255 -23.09 -9.90 21.86
CA ASN A 255 -24.20 -10.79 22.19
C ASN A 255 -24.93 -10.29 23.43
N THR A 256 -26.06 -9.65 23.24
CA THR A 256 -26.87 -9.09 24.34
C THR A 256 -27.42 -10.13 25.32
N ALA A 257 -27.51 -11.40 24.93
CA ALA A 257 -27.99 -12.47 25.80
C ALA A 257 -26.94 -12.97 26.79
N THR A 258 -25.66 -12.91 26.40
CA THR A 258 -24.53 -13.38 27.22
C THR A 258 -23.67 -12.23 27.76
N ASP A 259 -23.95 -10.99 27.36
CA ASP A 259 -23.18 -9.78 27.69
C ASP A 259 -21.70 -9.91 27.31
N THR A 260 -21.43 -10.48 26.16
CA THR A 260 -20.07 -10.74 25.64
C THR A 260 -19.95 -10.42 24.17
N TYR A 261 -18.73 -10.13 23.72
CA TYR A 261 -18.43 -10.06 22.30
C TYR A 261 -18.05 -11.43 21.74
N THR A 262 -18.37 -11.66 20.47
CA THR A 262 -17.82 -12.81 19.73
C THR A 262 -16.32 -12.60 19.49
N THR A 263 -15.56 -13.69 19.35
CA THR A 263 -14.15 -13.60 18.97
C THR A 263 -14.01 -12.79 17.68
N PRO A 264 -13.17 -11.75 17.64
CA PRO A 264 -12.97 -10.94 16.45
C PRO A 264 -12.50 -11.78 15.26
N GLU A 265 -13.15 -11.58 14.12
CA GLU A 265 -12.81 -12.22 12.84
C GLU A 265 -12.07 -11.23 11.96
N ASN A 266 -10.87 -11.60 11.45
CA ASN A 266 -10.16 -10.84 10.42
C ASN A 266 -11.01 -10.80 9.15
N LEU A 267 -11.25 -9.63 8.57
CA LEU A 267 -12.11 -9.47 7.41
C LEU A 267 -11.57 -10.16 6.15
N GLY A 268 -10.28 -10.39 6.08
CA GLY A 268 -9.63 -11.04 4.94
C GLY A 268 -9.58 -10.15 3.69
N LEU A 269 -9.34 -10.80 2.55
CA LEU A 269 -9.23 -10.12 1.26
C LEU A 269 -10.62 -9.83 0.66
N PRO A 270 -10.82 -8.66 0.04
CA PRO A 270 -9.86 -7.60 -0.27
C PRO A 270 -9.80 -6.49 0.78
N TYR A 271 -10.51 -6.60 1.92
CA TYR A 271 -10.52 -5.57 2.94
C TYR A 271 -9.12 -5.36 3.54
N ASN A 272 -8.42 -6.46 3.83
CA ASN A 272 -7.06 -6.44 4.36
C ASN A 272 -6.00 -6.62 3.27
N SER A 273 -4.78 -6.17 3.55
CA SER A 273 -3.64 -6.25 2.63
C SER A 273 -2.32 -6.28 3.41
N PRO A 274 -1.14 -6.39 2.77
CA PRO A 274 0.14 -6.21 3.44
C PRO A 274 0.44 -4.78 3.92
N ALA A 275 -0.40 -3.81 3.54
CA ALA A 275 -0.31 -2.42 3.95
C ALA A 275 -1.04 -2.16 5.29
N ASN A 276 -1.34 -0.90 5.61
CA ASN A 276 -2.18 -0.56 6.75
C ASN A 276 -3.61 -0.34 6.28
N GLU A 277 -4.53 -0.96 6.95
CA GLU A 277 -5.94 -0.65 6.87
C GLU A 277 -6.33 0.23 8.05
N TYR A 278 -6.74 1.47 7.75
CA TYR A 278 -7.03 2.46 8.79
C TYR A 278 -8.41 2.24 9.38
N PHE A 279 -9.45 2.15 8.54
CA PHE A 279 -10.81 1.90 9.02
C PHE A 279 -11.73 1.37 7.93
N LEU A 280 -12.84 0.81 8.38
CA LEU A 280 -14.00 0.46 7.58
C LEU A 280 -15.23 1.12 8.21
N VAL A 281 -15.94 1.92 7.42
CA VAL A 281 -17.20 2.57 7.81
C VAL A 281 -18.29 2.13 6.84
N ILE A 282 -19.46 1.81 7.36
CA ILE A 282 -20.65 1.46 6.55
C ILE A 282 -21.73 2.49 6.83
N ASP A 283 -22.05 3.31 5.84
CA ASP A 283 -23.22 4.16 5.85
C ASP A 283 -24.42 3.37 5.36
N GLU A 284 -25.19 2.85 6.32
CA GLU A 284 -26.36 1.99 6.05
C GLU A 284 -27.50 2.75 5.37
N GLU A 285 -27.65 4.07 5.62
CA GLU A 285 -28.68 4.90 5.01
C GLU A 285 -28.46 5.04 3.50
N HIS A 286 -27.21 5.27 3.08
CA HIS A 286 -26.85 5.39 1.66
C HIS A 286 -26.44 4.06 1.04
N ASN A 287 -26.34 2.98 1.82
CA ASN A 287 -25.84 1.67 1.41
C ASN A 287 -24.43 1.76 0.77
N ILE A 288 -23.54 2.55 1.38
CA ILE A 288 -22.15 2.76 0.93
C ILE A 288 -21.20 2.39 2.05
N GLY A 289 -20.19 1.58 1.72
CA GLY A 289 -19.05 1.32 2.59
C GLY A 289 -17.82 2.14 2.16
N TYR A 290 -17.00 2.55 3.12
CA TYR A 290 -15.74 3.26 2.94
C TYR A 290 -14.61 2.48 3.59
N LEU A 291 -13.62 2.09 2.79
CA LEU A 291 -12.41 1.40 3.22
C LEU A 291 -11.22 2.32 3.04
N ALA A 292 -10.53 2.69 4.11
CA ALA A 292 -9.32 3.50 4.07
C ALA A 292 -8.07 2.66 4.27
N THR A 293 -7.09 2.78 3.35
CA THR A 293 -5.87 1.97 3.34
C THR A 293 -4.74 2.70 2.62
N ASP A 294 -3.49 2.53 3.06
CA ASP A 294 -2.32 3.05 2.36
C ASP A 294 -1.75 2.09 1.29
N ARG A 295 -2.48 0.99 0.98
CA ARG A 295 -2.09 0.10 -0.13
C ARG A 295 -1.95 0.87 -1.44
N ASN A 296 -0.87 0.63 -2.16
CA ASN A 296 -0.56 1.29 -3.43
C ASN A 296 -0.49 2.83 -3.38
N ALA A 297 -0.50 3.44 -2.19
CA ALA A 297 -0.37 4.87 -2.01
C ALA A 297 1.09 5.26 -1.76
N GLN A 298 1.42 6.50 -2.10
CA GLN A 298 2.68 7.10 -1.66
C GLN A 298 2.66 7.39 -0.16
N LYS A 299 3.84 7.43 0.47
CA LYS A 299 3.96 7.68 1.91
C LYS A 299 3.23 8.97 2.33
N GLY A 300 2.43 8.88 3.39
CA GLY A 300 1.63 10.00 3.91
C GLY A 300 0.25 10.13 3.26
N TYR A 301 -0.08 9.29 2.27
CA TYR A 301 -1.38 9.26 1.61
C TYR A 301 -2.04 7.90 1.81
N ALA A 302 -3.36 7.88 1.69
CA ALA A 302 -4.14 6.66 1.69
C ALA A 302 -5.27 6.75 0.66
N HIS A 303 -5.68 5.59 0.14
CA HIS A 303 -6.87 5.46 -0.68
C HIS A 303 -8.10 5.27 0.20
N ILE A 304 -9.19 5.92 -0.17
CA ILE A 304 -10.53 5.58 0.31
C ILE A 304 -11.26 4.94 -0.86
N TYR A 305 -11.60 3.67 -0.70
CA TYR A 305 -12.45 2.93 -1.63
C TYR A 305 -13.89 3.02 -1.15
N SER A 306 -14.79 3.62 -1.94
CA SER A 306 -16.23 3.53 -1.71
C SER A 306 -16.78 2.29 -2.42
N PHE A 307 -17.64 1.55 -1.77
CA PHE A 307 -18.15 0.28 -2.29
C PHE A 307 -19.59 0.00 -1.84
N VAL A 308 -20.28 -0.91 -2.53
CA VAL A 308 -21.59 -1.42 -2.11
C VAL A 308 -21.38 -2.55 -1.10
N PRO A 309 -21.85 -2.40 0.16
CA PRO A 309 -21.71 -3.45 1.17
C PRO A 309 -22.48 -4.72 0.78
N ASN A 310 -21.83 -5.89 0.92
CA ASN A 310 -22.48 -7.15 0.67
C ASN A 310 -23.41 -7.54 1.85
N GLN A 311 -24.68 -7.80 1.58
CA GLN A 311 -25.59 -8.35 2.60
C GLN A 311 -25.17 -9.76 3.05
N GLN A 312 -24.56 -10.52 2.15
CA GLN A 312 -23.99 -11.84 2.41
C GLN A 312 -22.61 -11.93 1.73
N LYS A 313 -21.61 -12.50 2.42
CA LYS A 313 -20.27 -12.69 1.87
C LYS A 313 -20.33 -13.53 0.59
N GLN A 314 -19.85 -12.97 -0.52
CA GLN A 314 -19.73 -13.64 -1.82
C GLN A 314 -18.25 -13.70 -2.20
N TYR A 315 -17.78 -14.87 -2.62
CA TYR A 315 -16.38 -15.08 -2.93
C TYR A 315 -16.18 -15.31 -4.42
N TRP A 316 -15.02 -14.86 -4.94
CA TRP A 316 -14.60 -15.20 -6.29
C TRP A 316 -14.34 -16.69 -6.42
N ARG A 317 -14.82 -17.30 -7.51
CA ARG A 317 -14.62 -18.71 -7.83
C ARG A 317 -14.37 -18.86 -9.32
N ASN A 318 -13.53 -19.84 -9.70
CA ASN A 318 -13.27 -20.20 -11.11
C ASN A 318 -12.76 -19.03 -11.98
N ILE A 319 -11.90 -18.19 -11.43
CA ILE A 319 -11.21 -17.12 -12.18
C ILE A 319 -9.70 -17.41 -12.22
N SER A 320 -8.98 -16.75 -13.15
CA SER A 320 -7.53 -16.93 -13.26
C SER A 320 -6.80 -16.42 -12.00
N PRO A 321 -5.62 -16.98 -11.66
CA PRO A 321 -4.81 -16.48 -10.54
C PRO A 321 -4.49 -14.99 -10.66
N ASP A 322 -4.15 -14.51 -11.88
CA ASP A 322 -3.88 -13.10 -12.14
C ASP A 322 -5.09 -12.21 -11.85
N SER A 323 -6.28 -12.61 -12.30
CA SER A 323 -7.52 -11.88 -12.03
C SER A 323 -7.85 -11.89 -10.53
N LEU A 324 -7.69 -13.04 -9.86
CA LEU A 324 -7.92 -13.15 -8.43
C LEU A 324 -6.98 -12.23 -7.65
N ALA A 325 -5.69 -12.18 -8.03
CA ALA A 325 -4.70 -11.30 -7.43
C ALA A 325 -5.05 -9.81 -7.63
N GLN A 326 -5.56 -9.43 -8.79
CA GLN A 326 -6.01 -8.05 -9.05
C GLN A 326 -7.20 -7.66 -8.18
N TYR A 327 -8.21 -8.53 -8.05
CA TYR A 327 -9.35 -8.27 -7.15
C TYR A 327 -8.94 -8.22 -5.69
N ALA A 328 -8.08 -9.14 -5.25
CA ALA A 328 -7.56 -9.16 -3.88
C ALA A 328 -6.79 -7.89 -3.50
N GLN A 329 -6.08 -7.29 -4.46
CA GLN A 329 -5.30 -6.07 -4.28
C GLN A 329 -6.08 -4.78 -4.58
N LEU A 330 -7.33 -4.86 -5.03
CA LEU A 330 -8.15 -3.74 -5.53
C LEU A 330 -7.48 -2.95 -6.68
N LYS A 331 -6.54 -3.56 -7.42
CA LYS A 331 -5.83 -2.92 -8.54
C LYS A 331 -6.72 -2.73 -9.77
N HIS A 332 -7.73 -3.55 -9.94
CA HIS A 332 -8.65 -3.46 -11.09
C HIS A 332 -9.38 -2.11 -11.14
N PHE A 333 -9.61 -1.48 -10.00
CA PHE A 333 -10.34 -0.22 -9.89
C PHE A 333 -9.44 1.02 -10.01
N ALA A 334 -8.16 0.92 -9.70
CA ALA A 334 -7.20 2.02 -9.85
C ALA A 334 -6.94 2.39 -11.33
N GLN A 335 -7.22 1.50 -12.27
CA GLN A 335 -7.02 1.72 -13.71
C GLN A 335 -8.21 2.42 -14.39
N HIS A 336 -9.40 2.43 -13.80
CA HIS A 336 -10.57 3.07 -14.43
C HIS A 336 -10.58 4.60 -14.31
N ASN A 337 -9.85 5.18 -13.37
CA ASN A 337 -9.77 6.63 -13.23
C ASN A 337 -8.76 7.30 -14.19
N THR A 338 -7.99 6.53 -14.98
CA THR A 338 -7.10 7.07 -16.01
C THR A 338 -7.60 6.90 -17.45
N ALA A 339 -8.75 6.24 -17.67
CA ALA A 339 -9.28 5.95 -19.00
C ALA A 339 -10.77 6.31 -19.12
N HIS A 340 -11.14 7.59 -18.91
CA HIS A 340 -12.34 8.14 -19.51
C HIS A 340 -11.97 8.79 -20.84
N GLN A 341 -11.62 7.94 -21.82
CA GLN A 341 -11.85 8.18 -23.25
C GLN A 341 -12.06 6.81 -23.93
N ASP A 342 -13.27 6.71 -24.50
CA ASP A 342 -13.74 5.79 -25.51
C ASP A 342 -14.37 4.44 -25.11
N THR A 343 -15.65 4.46 -25.47
CA THR A 343 -16.58 3.47 -26.01
C THR A 343 -17.42 2.61 -25.10
N ASN A 344 -18.69 3.02 -25.10
CA ASN A 344 -19.94 2.20 -25.21
C ASN A 344 -19.84 0.70 -24.88
N ASN A 345 -20.40 0.26 -23.76
CA ASN A 345 -21.67 -0.47 -23.77
C ASN A 345 -22.10 -0.97 -22.39
N GLN A 346 -23.38 -0.80 -22.20
CA GLN A 346 -24.32 -1.38 -21.24
C GLN A 346 -24.51 -0.68 -19.90
N ASN A 347 -25.43 0.26 -19.99
CA ASN A 347 -26.40 0.81 -19.07
C ASN A 347 -26.65 0.00 -17.79
N ILE A 348 -26.16 0.51 -16.67
CA ILE A 348 -26.99 0.60 -15.46
C ILE A 348 -27.16 2.10 -15.22
N THR A 349 -28.33 2.59 -15.53
CA THR A 349 -28.72 3.98 -15.34
C THR A 349 -28.91 4.21 -13.85
N ILE A 350 -27.98 4.94 -13.24
CA ILE A 350 -28.15 5.53 -11.90
C ILE A 350 -29.00 6.80 -12.15
N SER A 351 -30.32 6.65 -12.18
CA SER A 351 -31.27 7.76 -12.36
C SER A 351 -31.90 8.27 -11.08
N ASP A 352 -31.41 7.88 -9.88
CA ASP A 352 -32.01 8.29 -8.61
C ASP A 352 -31.01 8.81 -7.56
N ILE A 353 -29.83 9.34 -7.99
CA ILE A 353 -28.96 10.11 -7.10
C ILE A 353 -28.91 11.55 -7.61
N ASP A 354 -30.07 12.21 -7.56
CA ASP A 354 -30.17 13.66 -7.67
C ASP A 354 -29.88 14.26 -6.28
N SER A 355 -28.60 14.56 -6.03
CA SER A 355 -28.15 15.68 -5.18
C SER A 355 -26.71 15.54 -4.62
N ILE A 356 -25.82 14.82 -5.30
CA ILE A 356 -24.39 14.98 -5.04
C ILE A 356 -23.83 15.85 -6.16
N PRO A 357 -23.27 17.05 -5.89
CA PRO A 357 -22.66 17.83 -6.94
C PRO A 357 -21.52 17.03 -7.55
N ALA A 358 -21.64 16.73 -8.85
CA ALA A 358 -20.57 16.14 -9.63
C ALA A 358 -19.36 17.08 -9.58
N LEU A 359 -18.29 16.62 -8.92
CA LEU A 359 -16.99 17.29 -8.98
C LEU A 359 -16.42 17.07 -10.40
N ASP A 360 -16.43 18.12 -11.19
CA ASP A 360 -15.79 18.19 -12.51
C ASP A 360 -14.26 18.08 -12.31
N ILE A 361 -13.69 16.91 -12.59
CA ILE A 361 -12.29 16.59 -12.31
C ILE A 361 -11.46 16.76 -13.58
N THR A 362 -10.78 17.89 -13.72
CA THR A 362 -9.65 18.04 -14.65
C THR A 362 -8.32 17.87 -13.92
N PRO A 363 -7.33 17.10 -14.44
CA PRO A 363 -6.22 16.53 -13.66
C PRO A 363 -5.05 17.47 -13.27
N GLN A 364 -5.12 18.77 -13.45
CA GLN A 364 -3.94 19.65 -13.37
C GLN A 364 -3.88 20.70 -12.25
N SER A 365 -4.89 20.79 -11.38
CA SER A 365 -4.86 21.79 -10.29
C SER A 365 -5.59 21.37 -9.02
N GLN A 366 -5.83 20.08 -8.82
CA GLN A 366 -6.56 19.62 -7.62
C GLN A 366 -5.64 19.63 -6.41
N ILE A 367 -6.09 20.36 -5.41
CA ILE A 367 -5.58 20.32 -4.04
C ILE A 367 -6.68 19.72 -3.16
N PHE A 368 -6.31 19.23 -1.99
CA PHE A 368 -7.27 18.86 -0.95
C PHE A 368 -6.81 19.54 0.34
N PHE A 369 -7.50 20.59 0.75
CA PHE A 369 -7.15 21.34 1.94
C PHE A 369 -8.38 21.60 2.80
N VAL A 370 -8.37 21.07 4.01
CA VAL A 370 -9.45 21.23 4.98
C VAL A 370 -9.21 22.48 5.81
N VAL A 371 -10.09 23.46 5.67
CA VAL A 371 -10.08 24.71 6.47
C VAL A 371 -10.73 24.45 7.83
N ASN A 372 -11.95 23.89 7.83
CA ASN A 372 -12.73 23.50 9.02
C ASN A 372 -13.69 22.36 8.66
N ASP A 373 -14.53 21.95 9.61
CA ASP A 373 -15.47 20.83 9.48
C ASP A 373 -16.49 20.98 8.34
N SER A 374 -16.66 22.19 7.80
CA SER A 374 -17.65 22.52 6.77
C SER A 374 -17.04 23.00 5.45
N VAL A 375 -15.73 23.32 5.42
CA VAL A 375 -15.08 23.97 4.28
C VAL A 375 -13.84 23.21 3.86
N ILE A 376 -13.90 22.68 2.63
CA ILE A 376 -12.79 21.97 1.98
C ILE A 376 -12.46 22.68 0.66
N TYR A 377 -11.18 23.00 0.46
CA TYR A 377 -10.69 23.57 -0.79
C TYR A 377 -10.15 22.47 -1.70
N THR A 378 -10.72 22.39 -2.90
CA THR A 378 -10.31 21.41 -3.93
C THR A 378 -9.49 22.05 -5.04
N HIS A 379 -9.41 23.40 -5.07
CA HIS A 379 -8.62 24.18 -6.01
C HIS A 379 -7.90 25.32 -5.29
N LEU A 380 -6.72 25.71 -5.81
CA LEU A 380 -5.96 26.84 -5.27
C LEU A 380 -6.73 28.16 -5.29
N ASP A 381 -7.68 28.29 -6.21
CA ASP A 381 -8.53 29.50 -6.32
C ASP A 381 -9.62 29.56 -5.25
N HIS A 382 -9.84 28.51 -4.47
CA HIS A 382 -10.75 28.50 -3.32
C HIS A 382 -10.18 29.28 -2.13
N PHE A 383 -8.86 29.49 -2.04
CA PHE A 383 -8.28 30.32 -0.98
C PHE A 383 -8.79 31.76 -1.08
N GLN A 384 -9.45 32.22 -0.04
CA GLN A 384 -10.03 33.54 0.06
C GLN A 384 -8.95 34.61 0.30
N HIS A 385 -7.88 34.25 1.00
CA HIS A 385 -6.79 35.15 1.36
C HIS A 385 -5.51 34.82 0.58
N PRO A 386 -4.89 35.82 -0.07
CA PRO A 386 -3.61 35.63 -0.76
C PRO A 386 -2.50 35.09 0.15
N ASP A 387 -2.49 35.53 1.42
CA ASP A 387 -1.50 35.09 2.41
C ASP A 387 -1.65 33.61 2.75
N ALA A 388 -2.89 33.12 2.89
CA ALA A 388 -3.17 31.70 3.12
C ALA A 388 -2.73 30.85 1.92
N ARG A 389 -3.01 31.33 0.70
CA ARG A 389 -2.55 30.67 -0.53
C ARG A 389 -1.03 30.64 -0.63
N SER A 390 -0.34 31.72 -0.27
CA SER A 390 1.13 31.78 -0.26
C SER A 390 1.72 30.79 0.76
N LYS A 391 1.16 30.73 1.98
CA LYS A 391 1.56 29.77 3.00
C LYS A 391 1.28 28.34 2.61
N TYR A 392 0.22 28.08 1.85
CA TYR A 392 -0.06 26.77 1.31
C TYR A 392 0.99 26.31 0.29
N HIS A 393 1.46 27.20 -0.58
CA HIS A 393 2.58 26.91 -1.48
C HIS A 393 3.87 26.64 -0.70
N GLU A 394 4.17 27.44 0.32
CA GLU A 394 5.33 27.21 1.20
C GLU A 394 5.25 25.85 1.89
N TRP A 395 4.07 25.47 2.35
CA TRP A 395 3.80 24.14 2.93
C TRP A 395 4.03 23.02 1.92
N GLN A 396 3.56 23.16 0.67
CA GLN A 396 3.81 22.18 -0.40
C GLN A 396 5.31 22.01 -0.70
N GLU A 397 6.05 23.12 -0.81
CA GLU A 397 7.49 23.06 -1.05
C GLU A 397 8.22 22.38 0.12
N ARG A 398 7.80 22.69 1.35
CA ARG A 398 8.38 22.08 2.54
C ARG A 398 8.08 20.60 2.65
N GLN A 399 6.90 20.18 2.29
CA GLN A 399 6.51 18.75 2.21
C GLN A 399 7.35 18.01 1.16
N ALA A 400 7.59 18.60 -0.01
CA ALA A 400 8.45 18.01 -1.04
C ALA A 400 9.90 17.86 -0.55
N SER A 401 10.44 18.89 0.15
CA SER A 401 11.77 18.82 0.77
C SER A 401 11.84 17.73 1.84
N LEU A 402 10.82 17.64 2.69
CA LEU A 402 10.73 16.62 3.74
C LEU A 402 10.75 15.21 3.16
N LEU A 403 10.06 14.98 2.04
CA LEU A 403 10.05 13.69 1.36
C LEU A 403 11.45 13.34 0.81
N ALA A 404 12.17 14.32 0.25
CA ALA A 404 13.54 14.12 -0.23
C ALA A 404 14.50 13.78 0.92
N ASP A 405 14.40 14.52 2.05
CA ASP A 405 15.19 14.26 3.25
C ASP A 405 14.92 12.87 3.83
N GLN A 406 13.65 12.39 3.79
CA GLN A 406 13.27 11.05 4.21
C GLN A 406 13.90 9.96 3.34
N GLN A 407 13.88 10.14 2.02
CA GLN A 407 14.52 9.19 1.10
C GLN A 407 16.02 9.12 1.32
N GLN A 408 16.67 10.28 1.54
CA GLN A 408 18.09 10.34 1.82
C GLN A 408 18.45 9.70 3.16
N LEU A 409 17.63 9.93 4.20
CA LEU A 409 17.81 9.33 5.52
C LEU A 409 17.70 7.81 5.45
N GLU A 410 16.73 7.28 4.71
CA GLU A 410 16.56 5.84 4.54
C GLU A 410 17.77 5.22 3.81
N LEU A 411 18.27 5.87 2.77
CA LEU A 411 19.49 5.43 2.07
C LEU A 411 20.70 5.39 3.00
N LEU A 412 20.89 6.43 3.83
CA LEU A 412 22.00 6.48 4.79
C LEU A 412 21.86 5.42 5.89
N ARG A 413 20.64 5.13 6.35
CA ARG A 413 20.38 4.06 7.31
C ARG A 413 20.67 2.67 6.74
N GLN A 414 20.34 2.42 5.47
CA GLN A 414 20.72 1.19 4.77
C GLN A 414 22.22 1.04 4.63
N GLN A 415 22.93 2.11 4.27
CA GLN A 415 24.39 2.13 4.22
C GLN A 415 25.00 1.88 5.61
N TYR A 416 24.48 2.53 6.64
CA TYR A 416 24.91 2.35 8.03
C TYR A 416 24.75 0.89 8.50
N ALA A 417 23.63 0.23 8.16
CA ALA A 417 23.39 -1.15 8.55
C ALA A 417 24.41 -2.15 7.97
N LEU A 418 24.98 -1.83 6.80
CA LEU A 418 25.94 -2.67 6.09
C LEU A 418 27.41 -2.27 6.32
N ALA A 419 27.65 -1.15 7.02
CA ALA A 419 28.98 -0.53 7.16
C ALA A 419 29.80 -1.15 8.31
N ASP A 420 31.13 -1.03 8.19
CA ASP A 420 32.05 -1.31 9.29
C ASP A 420 32.02 -0.19 10.37
N GLU A 421 32.67 -0.43 11.50
CA GLU A 421 32.66 0.51 12.64
C GLU A 421 33.27 1.89 12.34
N ILE A 422 34.14 2.00 11.36
CA ILE A 422 34.75 3.28 10.97
C ILE A 422 33.73 4.07 10.15
N THR A 423 33.16 3.46 9.14
CA THR A 423 32.15 4.05 8.25
C THR A 423 30.86 4.41 9.04
N LYS A 424 30.46 3.59 10.01
CA LYS A 424 29.34 3.93 10.91
C LYS A 424 29.55 5.24 11.66
N LYS A 425 30.78 5.45 12.19
CA LYS A 425 31.12 6.73 12.87
C LYS A 425 31.06 7.93 11.93
N GLU A 426 31.42 7.74 10.66
CA GLU A 426 31.36 8.80 9.65
C GLU A 426 29.93 9.12 9.23
N LEU A 427 29.06 8.12 9.12
CA LEU A 427 27.65 8.29 8.74
C LEU A 427 26.75 8.83 9.86
N THR A 428 27.09 8.54 11.12
CA THR A 428 26.29 8.93 12.29
C THR A 428 25.91 10.42 12.34
N PRO A 429 26.85 11.38 12.15
CA PRO A 429 26.50 12.80 12.21
C PRO A 429 25.49 13.23 11.13
N ALA A 430 25.63 12.70 9.92
CA ALA A 430 24.73 13.02 8.82
C ALA A 430 23.31 12.47 9.07
N ILE A 431 23.20 11.25 9.59
CA ILE A 431 21.93 10.64 9.97
C ILE A 431 21.25 11.47 11.05
N LEU A 432 21.96 11.79 12.15
CA LEU A 432 21.40 12.58 13.24
C LEU A 432 20.99 13.98 12.81
N GLN A 433 21.74 14.61 11.91
CA GLN A 433 21.39 15.92 11.37
C GLN A 433 20.12 15.86 10.53
N LEU A 434 19.95 14.85 9.65
CA LEU A 434 18.74 14.68 8.87
C LEU A 434 17.52 14.34 9.76
N GLU A 435 17.69 13.51 10.78
CA GLU A 435 16.62 13.20 11.74
C GLU A 435 16.15 14.46 12.49
N ASN A 436 17.08 15.30 12.93
CA ASN A 436 16.73 16.55 13.59
C ASN A 436 16.05 17.55 12.63
N ASN A 437 16.58 17.69 11.40
CA ASN A 437 15.97 18.55 10.38
C ASN A 437 14.55 18.07 10.02
N GLN A 438 14.35 16.77 9.94
CA GLN A 438 13.07 16.17 9.67
C GLN A 438 12.05 16.52 10.78
N SER A 439 12.43 16.36 12.06
CA SER A 439 11.57 16.70 13.20
C SER A 439 11.17 18.16 13.17
N GLN A 440 12.11 19.07 12.94
CA GLN A 440 11.83 20.51 12.85
C GLN A 440 10.95 20.86 11.65
N SER A 441 11.14 20.19 10.50
CA SER A 441 10.35 20.41 9.29
C SER A 441 8.91 19.93 9.48
N ILE A 442 8.68 18.82 10.19
CA ILE A 442 7.33 18.32 10.52
C ILE A 442 6.60 19.33 11.41
N GLU A 443 7.24 19.81 12.47
CA GLU A 443 6.68 20.79 13.38
C GLU A 443 6.32 22.10 12.65
N TYR A 444 7.23 22.56 11.78
CA TYR A 444 7.00 23.75 10.96
C TYR A 444 5.82 23.57 9.98
N CYS A 445 5.72 22.42 9.32
CA CYS A 445 4.59 22.12 8.44
C CYS A 445 3.24 22.11 9.20
N GLN A 446 3.22 21.57 10.41
CA GLN A 446 2.01 21.59 11.26
C GLN A 446 1.62 23.03 11.63
N HIS A 447 2.59 23.85 11.97
CA HIS A 447 2.36 25.26 12.28
C HIS A 447 1.80 26.03 11.07
N LEU A 448 2.38 25.83 9.86
CA LEU A 448 1.83 26.42 8.64
C LEU A 448 0.38 26.03 8.38
N LEU A 449 0.01 24.77 8.56
CA LEU A 449 -1.38 24.33 8.41
C LEU A 449 -2.33 25.02 9.40
N GLN A 450 -1.90 25.21 10.64
CA GLN A 450 -2.68 25.95 11.65
C GLN A 450 -2.86 27.42 11.27
N GLU A 451 -1.79 28.08 10.80
CA GLU A 451 -1.85 29.47 10.37
C GLU A 451 -2.77 29.66 9.15
N ILE A 452 -2.70 28.76 8.15
CA ILE A 452 -3.55 28.80 6.97
C ILE A 452 -5.04 28.70 7.39
N ARG A 453 -5.35 27.73 8.26
CA ARG A 453 -6.71 27.54 8.78
C ARG A 453 -7.18 28.76 9.58
N ALA A 454 -6.33 29.34 10.40
CA ALA A 454 -6.64 30.54 11.17
C ALA A 454 -6.96 31.74 10.24
N ILE A 455 -6.16 31.95 9.19
CA ILE A 455 -6.36 33.04 8.24
C ILE A 455 -7.68 32.85 7.48
N GLU A 456 -7.99 31.66 7.00
CA GLU A 456 -9.21 31.36 6.23
C GLU A 456 -10.47 31.35 7.12
N SER A 457 -10.34 31.08 8.42
CA SER A 457 -11.47 31.10 9.38
C SER A 457 -11.87 32.50 9.86
N LEU A 458 -11.05 33.53 9.62
CA LEU A 458 -11.31 34.91 10.10
C LEU A 458 -12.44 35.66 9.39
N LYS A 459 -13.16 35.03 8.42
CA LYS A 459 -14.18 35.69 7.61
C LYS A 459 -15.65 35.33 7.93
N GLU A 460 -15.90 34.61 9.01
CA GLU A 460 -17.29 34.32 9.42
C GLU A 460 -17.87 35.32 10.47
N HIS A 461 -17.49 36.60 10.36
CA HIS A 461 -18.15 37.65 11.16
C HIS A 461 -18.56 38.84 10.29
#